data_13f35b742c7dda672fe0fe5686d1533b
#
_entry.id   13f35b742c7dda672fe0fe5686d1533b
#
_cell.length_a   1.000
_cell.length_b   1.000
_cell.length_c   1.000
_cell.angle_alpha   90.00
_cell.angle_beta   90.00
_cell.angle_gamma   90.00
#
_symmetry.space_group_name_H-M   'P 1'
#
loop_
_entity.id
_entity.type
_entity.pdbx_description
1 polymer ?
#
loop_
_entity_poly.entity_id
_entity_poly.type
_entity_poly.pdbx_seq_one_letter_code
_entity_poly.pdbx_strand_id
1 'polypeptide(L)'
;QLKKVLGLGFGIAIVIGGTIGVGILRTPGTIAAQLPNIWLILLCWLVGGLYMFISAISYAELAAMMPKAGGMYNYVKIAFGNYFGFIVGWFDYIVNAMAPAYYSIVISEYLLLLFPNIPLSKTIMGLLILSSFVGLNLLGTRTGSIFQQITSVIKVLFFLFLIIACFGWGSASVNPAEVVTHLGEPKSLLLPFFIALQFITGAYNGWWNAAAFAEDDTDPGKNLPRSFFICTPIIIAIY
;
A
#
# COMPACT_ATOMS: atom_id res chain seq x y z
N GLN A 1 21.31 -19.65 -10.74
CA GLN A 1 20.64 -19.35 -9.46
C GLN A 1 20.84 -17.88 -9.13
N LEU A 2 19.76 -17.18 -8.84
CA LEU A 2 19.79 -15.79 -8.36
C LEU A 2 20.55 -15.76 -7.01
N LYS A 3 21.35 -14.73 -6.79
CA LYS A 3 22.04 -14.57 -5.49
C LYS A 3 21.00 -14.22 -4.43
N LYS A 4 20.81 -15.09 -3.46
CA LYS A 4 19.97 -14.83 -2.30
C LYS A 4 20.59 -13.74 -1.43
N VAL A 5 20.12 -12.53 -1.58
CA VAL A 5 20.69 -11.32 -0.93
C VAL A 5 19.67 -10.60 -0.05
N LEU A 6 18.40 -10.99 -0.13
CA LEU A 6 17.31 -10.36 0.59
C LEU A 6 17.03 -11.12 1.89
N GLY A 7 16.62 -10.43 2.92
CA GLY A 7 16.33 -11.01 4.23
C GLY A 7 15.09 -10.38 4.86
N LEU A 8 14.81 -10.75 6.11
CA LEU A 8 13.64 -10.30 6.85
C LEU A 8 13.42 -8.78 6.81
N GLY A 9 14.50 -7.99 6.95
CA GLY A 9 14.42 -6.52 6.89
C GLY A 9 13.87 -6.00 5.56
N PHE A 10 14.24 -6.62 4.44
CA PHE A 10 13.70 -6.29 3.13
C PHE A 10 12.23 -6.71 3.00
N GLY A 11 11.86 -7.89 3.48
CA GLY A 11 10.48 -8.34 3.50
C GLY A 11 9.58 -7.37 4.28
N ILE A 12 10.01 -6.95 5.48
CA ILE A 12 9.32 -5.92 6.29
C ILE A 12 9.21 -4.60 5.51
N ALA A 13 10.29 -4.14 4.89
CA ALA A 13 10.31 -2.90 4.13
C ALA A 13 9.36 -2.92 2.93
N ILE A 14 9.25 -4.05 2.23
CA ILE A 14 8.30 -4.19 1.10
C ILE A 14 6.86 -4.22 1.59
N VAL A 15 6.55 -4.99 2.64
CA VAL A 15 5.18 -5.06 3.18
C VAL A 15 4.73 -3.67 3.65
N ILE A 16 5.52 -3.01 4.47
CA ILE A 16 5.21 -1.66 4.97
C ILE A 16 5.22 -0.64 3.83
N GLY A 17 6.29 -0.61 3.05
CA GLY A 17 6.48 0.39 2.00
C GLY A 17 5.53 0.23 0.83
N GLY A 18 5.09 -1.00 0.53
CA GLY A 18 4.09 -1.28 -0.49
C GLY A 18 2.67 -0.92 -0.05
N THR A 19 2.36 -1.11 1.23
CA THR A 19 1.03 -0.83 1.77
C THR A 19 0.87 0.64 2.16
N ILE A 20 1.82 1.19 2.93
CA ILE A 20 1.76 2.60 3.35
C ILE A 20 2.18 3.49 2.17
N GLY A 21 1.19 4.04 1.50
CA GLY A 21 1.34 4.89 0.33
C GLY A 21 0.37 6.06 0.32
N VAL A 22 0.10 6.59 -0.87
CA VAL A 22 -0.85 7.71 -1.08
C VAL A 22 -2.28 7.34 -0.65
N GLY A 23 -2.63 6.06 -0.65
CA GLY A 23 -3.95 5.57 -0.25
C GLY A 23 -4.38 6.09 1.11
N ILE A 24 -3.56 5.89 2.15
CA ILE A 24 -3.91 6.32 3.50
C ILE A 24 -4.04 7.85 3.65
N LEU A 25 -3.34 8.63 2.85
CA LEU A 25 -3.42 10.09 2.90
C LEU A 25 -4.71 10.64 2.26
N ARG A 26 -5.27 9.95 1.27
CA ARG A 26 -6.47 10.38 0.53
C ARG A 26 -7.76 9.72 1.03
N THR A 27 -7.70 8.45 1.38
CA THR A 27 -8.86 7.62 1.71
C THR A 27 -9.64 8.13 2.93
N PRO A 28 -9.03 8.58 4.06
CA PRO A 28 -9.79 9.04 5.22
C PRO A 28 -10.74 10.19 4.89
N GLY A 29 -10.29 11.20 4.12
CA GLY A 29 -11.14 12.30 3.68
C GLY A 29 -12.29 11.85 2.77
N THR A 30 -12.02 10.92 1.84
CA THR A 30 -13.05 10.37 0.94
C THR A 30 -14.11 9.59 1.72
N ILE A 31 -13.73 8.84 2.74
CA ILE A 31 -14.65 8.06 3.57
C ILE A 31 -15.46 8.97 4.48
N ALA A 32 -14.81 9.97 5.11
CA ALA A 32 -15.49 10.94 5.94
C ALA A 32 -16.55 11.75 5.17
N ALA A 33 -16.34 11.97 3.87
CA ALA A 33 -17.33 12.59 2.98
C ALA A 33 -18.53 11.68 2.64
N GLN A 34 -18.46 10.38 2.91
CA GLN A 34 -19.52 9.41 2.55
C GLN A 34 -20.25 8.85 3.77
N LEU A 35 -19.56 8.74 4.90
CA LEU A 35 -20.11 8.16 6.13
C LEU A 35 -20.30 9.23 7.19
N PRO A 36 -21.54 9.43 7.68
CA PRO A 36 -21.87 10.51 8.62
C PRO A 36 -21.42 10.24 10.06
N ASN A 37 -20.97 9.00 10.36
CA ASN A 37 -20.70 8.56 11.72
C ASN A 37 -19.26 8.06 11.86
N ILE A 38 -18.52 8.65 12.80
CA ILE A 38 -17.13 8.26 13.10
C ILE A 38 -16.99 6.78 13.46
N TRP A 39 -17.97 6.21 14.17
CA TRP A 39 -17.95 4.80 14.56
C TRP A 39 -18.07 3.86 13.35
N LEU A 40 -18.86 4.26 12.33
CA LEU A 40 -18.93 3.52 11.06
C LEU A 40 -17.62 3.61 10.29
N ILE A 41 -16.96 4.77 10.30
CA ILE A 41 -15.65 4.95 9.68
C ILE A 41 -14.62 4.04 10.35
N LEU A 42 -14.55 4.06 11.67
CA LEU A 42 -13.63 3.19 12.44
C LEU A 42 -13.94 1.70 12.22
N LEU A 43 -15.22 1.33 12.19
CA LEU A 43 -15.65 -0.03 11.88
C LEU A 43 -15.18 -0.46 10.49
N CYS A 44 -15.31 0.38 9.47
CA CYS A 44 -14.82 0.09 8.13
C CYS A 44 -13.31 -0.14 8.12
N TRP A 45 -12.53 0.69 8.81
CA TRP A 45 -11.08 0.51 8.93
C TRP A 45 -10.71 -0.78 9.65
N LEU A 46 -11.42 -1.12 10.72
CA LEU A 46 -11.22 -2.37 11.46
C LEU A 46 -11.54 -3.60 10.59
N VAL A 47 -12.68 -3.57 9.88
CA VAL A 47 -13.09 -4.66 8.97
C VAL A 47 -12.10 -4.83 7.83
N GLY A 48 -11.65 -3.73 7.21
CA GLY A 48 -10.63 -3.78 6.16
C GLY A 48 -9.29 -4.30 6.65
N GLY A 49 -8.87 -3.88 7.86
CA GLY A 49 -7.65 -4.39 8.51
C GLY A 49 -7.75 -5.88 8.85
N LEU A 50 -8.88 -6.33 9.37
CA LEU A 50 -9.13 -7.74 9.64
C LEU A 50 -9.12 -8.59 8.37
N TYR A 51 -9.74 -8.09 7.30
CA TYR A 51 -9.67 -8.72 5.97
C TYR A 51 -8.22 -8.85 5.48
N MET A 52 -7.43 -7.79 5.58
CA MET A 52 -6.00 -7.81 5.25
C MET A 52 -5.26 -8.86 6.09
N PHE A 53 -5.50 -8.90 7.41
CA PHE A 53 -4.82 -9.82 8.32
C PHE A 53 -5.11 -11.28 7.97
N ILE A 54 -6.38 -11.64 7.78
CA ILE A 54 -6.80 -13.00 7.39
C ILE A 54 -6.19 -13.38 6.03
N SER A 55 -6.20 -12.45 5.08
CA SER A 55 -5.60 -12.66 3.76
C SER A 55 -4.08 -12.88 3.87
N ALA A 56 -3.41 -12.13 4.75
CA ALA A 56 -1.98 -12.25 4.97
C ALA A 56 -1.58 -13.62 5.58
N ILE A 57 -2.43 -14.21 6.44
CA ILE A 57 -2.21 -15.56 6.99
C ILE A 57 -2.19 -16.59 5.86
N SER A 58 -3.25 -16.61 5.04
CA SER A 58 -3.36 -17.54 3.91
C SER A 58 -2.22 -17.36 2.90
N TYR A 59 -1.85 -16.12 2.65
CA TYR A 59 -0.78 -15.81 1.70
C TYR A 59 0.61 -16.17 2.24
N ALA A 60 0.83 -16.01 3.54
CA ALA A 60 2.05 -16.43 4.23
C ALA A 60 2.29 -17.94 4.10
N GLU A 61 1.23 -18.73 4.26
CA GLU A 61 1.28 -20.18 4.10
C GLU A 61 1.64 -20.56 2.66
N LEU A 62 0.95 -19.98 1.66
CA LEU A 62 1.26 -20.21 0.25
C LEU A 62 2.70 -19.79 -0.10
N ALA A 63 3.18 -18.66 0.41
CA ALA A 63 4.54 -18.18 0.17
C ALA A 63 5.61 -19.10 0.81
N ALA A 64 5.31 -19.67 1.99
CA ALA A 64 6.20 -20.64 2.63
C ALA A 64 6.24 -21.99 1.91
N MET A 65 5.09 -22.45 1.39
CA MET A 65 4.98 -23.71 0.65
C MET A 65 5.60 -23.63 -0.76
N MET A 66 5.52 -22.49 -1.40
CA MET A 66 5.91 -22.30 -2.80
C MET A 66 6.79 -21.04 -2.97
N PRO A 67 8.02 -21.05 -2.47
CA PRO A 67 8.93 -19.90 -2.50
C PRO A 67 9.57 -19.72 -3.89
N LYS A 68 8.73 -19.42 -4.89
CA LYS A 68 9.16 -19.17 -6.28
C LYS A 68 8.84 -17.74 -6.66
N ALA A 69 9.71 -17.13 -7.48
CA ALA A 69 9.43 -15.82 -8.08
C ALA A 69 8.11 -15.83 -8.86
N GLY A 70 7.37 -14.72 -8.82
CA GLY A 70 6.08 -14.57 -9.48
C GLY A 70 4.86 -14.73 -8.56
N GLY A 71 5.04 -15.04 -7.27
CA GLY A 71 3.99 -14.97 -6.25
C GLY A 71 2.63 -15.51 -6.71
N MET A 72 1.63 -14.63 -6.79
CA MET A 72 0.24 -14.98 -7.11
C MET A 72 0.08 -15.74 -8.44
N TYR A 73 0.87 -15.41 -9.45
CA TYR A 73 0.87 -16.14 -10.73
C TYR A 73 1.09 -17.64 -10.52
N ASN A 74 2.10 -18.02 -9.72
CA ASN A 74 2.43 -19.41 -9.47
C ASN A 74 1.34 -20.12 -8.67
N TYR A 75 0.77 -19.44 -7.66
CA TYR A 75 -0.28 -20.03 -6.82
C TYR A 75 -1.53 -20.33 -7.62
N VAL A 76 -1.98 -19.38 -8.44
CA VAL A 76 -3.15 -19.56 -9.30
C VAL A 76 -2.89 -20.59 -10.41
N LYS A 77 -1.68 -20.59 -10.99
CA LYS A 77 -1.31 -21.58 -12.02
C LYS A 77 -1.33 -23.02 -11.49
N ILE A 78 -0.88 -23.23 -10.28
CA ILE A 78 -0.86 -24.56 -9.65
C ILE A 78 -2.29 -24.98 -9.26
N ALA A 79 -3.10 -24.06 -8.72
CA ALA A 79 -4.45 -24.38 -8.26
C ALA A 79 -5.47 -24.53 -9.40
N PHE A 80 -5.40 -23.68 -10.44
CA PHE A 80 -6.44 -23.55 -11.47
C PHE A 80 -5.92 -23.78 -12.90
N GLY A 81 -4.65 -24.08 -13.07
CA GLY A 81 -4.04 -24.37 -14.38
C GLY A 81 -3.49 -23.15 -15.11
N ASN A 82 -2.88 -23.43 -16.28
CA ASN A 82 -2.13 -22.46 -17.05
C ASN A 82 -2.94 -21.25 -17.53
N TYR A 83 -4.20 -21.45 -17.88
CA TYR A 83 -5.08 -20.38 -18.39
C TYR A 83 -5.32 -19.30 -17.34
N PHE A 84 -5.74 -19.69 -16.14
CA PHE A 84 -5.98 -18.74 -15.05
C PHE A 84 -4.69 -18.13 -14.54
N GLY A 85 -3.60 -18.91 -14.48
CA GLY A 85 -2.28 -18.37 -14.18
C GLY A 85 -1.86 -17.28 -15.17
N PHE A 86 -2.04 -17.51 -16.47
CA PHE A 86 -1.74 -16.51 -17.50
C PHE A 86 -2.57 -15.22 -17.32
N ILE A 87 -3.87 -15.34 -17.08
CA ILE A 87 -4.74 -14.17 -16.86
C ILE A 87 -4.24 -13.34 -15.68
N VAL A 88 -4.00 -13.99 -14.53
CA VAL A 88 -3.53 -13.29 -13.32
C VAL A 88 -2.16 -12.64 -13.55
N GLY A 89 -1.22 -13.37 -14.16
CA GLY A 89 0.11 -12.82 -14.47
C GLY A 89 0.06 -11.65 -15.44
N TRP A 90 -0.83 -11.68 -16.42
CA TRP A 90 -1.03 -10.58 -17.37
C TRP A 90 -1.60 -9.33 -16.69
N PHE A 91 -2.63 -9.50 -15.86
CA PHE A 91 -3.19 -8.38 -15.11
C PHE A 91 -2.19 -7.79 -14.12
N ASP A 92 -1.44 -8.64 -13.40
CA ASP A 92 -0.39 -8.20 -12.48
C ASP A 92 0.69 -7.41 -13.23
N TYR A 93 1.13 -7.88 -14.39
CA TYR A 93 2.07 -7.16 -15.26
C TYR A 93 1.55 -5.79 -15.66
N ILE A 94 0.30 -5.68 -16.13
CA ILE A 94 -0.29 -4.40 -16.55
C ILE A 94 -0.35 -3.42 -15.37
N VAL A 95 -0.83 -3.88 -14.22
CA VAL A 95 -0.95 -3.04 -13.00
C VAL A 95 0.43 -2.54 -12.58
N ASN A 96 1.42 -3.42 -12.50
CA ASN A 96 2.78 -3.05 -12.08
C ASN A 96 3.49 -2.17 -13.11
N ALA A 97 3.18 -2.28 -14.40
CA ALA A 97 3.72 -1.40 -15.43
C ALA A 97 3.10 0.00 -15.39
N MET A 98 1.81 0.12 -15.08
CA MET A 98 1.09 1.40 -15.05
C MET A 98 1.24 2.16 -13.73
N ALA A 99 1.40 1.45 -12.61
CA ALA A 99 1.47 2.05 -11.27
C ALA A 99 2.59 3.10 -11.12
N PRO A 100 3.83 2.89 -11.59
CA PRO A 100 4.90 3.89 -11.51
C PRO A 100 4.57 5.19 -12.22
N ALA A 101 3.92 5.11 -13.39
CA ALA A 101 3.49 6.30 -14.12
C ALA A 101 2.42 7.09 -13.34
N TYR A 102 1.43 6.40 -12.77
CA TYR A 102 0.43 7.01 -11.90
C TYR A 102 1.07 7.71 -10.70
N TYR A 103 1.95 7.03 -9.97
CA TYR A 103 2.62 7.62 -8.81
C TYR A 103 3.51 8.82 -9.18
N SER A 104 4.19 8.77 -10.33
CA SER A 104 5.01 9.89 -10.80
C SER A 104 4.18 11.14 -11.06
N ILE A 105 2.97 10.99 -11.62
CA ILE A 105 2.04 12.10 -11.83
C ILE A 105 1.53 12.64 -10.48
N VAL A 106 1.16 11.78 -9.55
CA VAL A 106 0.70 12.20 -8.22
C VAL A 106 1.79 12.96 -7.47
N ILE A 107 3.04 12.48 -7.51
CA ILE A 107 4.19 13.18 -6.89
C ILE A 107 4.38 14.54 -7.55
N SER A 108 4.27 14.63 -8.87
CA SER A 108 4.43 15.91 -9.58
C SER A 108 3.31 16.90 -9.23
N GLU A 109 2.08 16.45 -9.02
CA GLU A 109 0.98 17.29 -8.51
C GLU A 109 1.31 17.91 -7.16
N TYR A 110 1.73 17.09 -6.20
CA TYR A 110 2.08 17.59 -4.87
C TYR A 110 3.31 18.50 -4.88
N LEU A 111 4.32 18.20 -5.69
CA LEU A 111 5.50 19.07 -5.82
C LEU A 111 5.14 20.44 -6.41
N LEU A 112 4.28 20.51 -7.42
CA LEU A 112 3.82 21.76 -7.99
C LEU A 112 2.91 22.56 -7.04
N LEU A 113 2.16 21.89 -6.16
CA LEU A 113 1.42 22.56 -5.09
C LEU A 113 2.35 23.17 -4.04
N LEU A 114 3.41 22.47 -3.66
CA LEU A 114 4.39 22.95 -2.68
C LEU A 114 5.30 24.03 -3.26
N PHE A 115 5.62 23.95 -4.54
CA PHE A 115 6.54 24.86 -5.24
C PHE A 115 5.90 25.42 -6.52
N PRO A 116 4.95 26.37 -6.41
CA PRO A 116 4.21 26.88 -7.57
C PRO A 116 5.09 27.61 -8.62
N ASN A 117 6.27 28.05 -8.21
CA ASN A 117 7.20 28.81 -9.06
C ASN A 117 8.08 27.94 -9.97
N ILE A 118 7.93 26.61 -9.95
CA ILE A 118 8.69 25.74 -10.85
C ILE A 118 8.12 25.85 -12.27
N PRO A 119 8.92 26.27 -13.26
CA PRO A 119 8.44 26.51 -14.63
C PRO A 119 8.36 25.21 -15.45
N LEU A 120 7.90 24.12 -14.85
CA LEU A 120 7.77 22.82 -15.49
C LEU A 120 6.30 22.40 -15.54
N SER A 121 5.88 21.81 -16.67
CA SER A 121 4.56 21.21 -16.75
C SER A 121 4.51 19.94 -15.90
N LYS A 122 3.34 19.59 -15.36
CA LYS A 122 3.06 18.38 -14.59
C LYS A 122 3.60 17.12 -15.30
N THR A 123 3.40 17.04 -16.61
CA THR A 123 3.84 15.88 -17.42
C THR A 123 5.37 15.77 -17.47
N ILE A 124 6.08 16.88 -17.69
CA ILE A 124 7.55 16.89 -17.74
C ILE A 124 8.11 16.49 -16.36
N MET A 125 7.57 17.06 -15.30
CA MET A 125 7.96 16.70 -13.93
C MET A 125 7.72 15.21 -13.66
N GLY A 126 6.56 14.68 -14.03
CA GLY A 126 6.24 13.26 -13.90
C GLY A 126 7.21 12.36 -14.66
N LEU A 127 7.59 12.74 -15.89
CA LEU A 127 8.59 12.00 -16.67
C LEU A 127 9.97 12.04 -16.04
N LEU A 128 10.42 13.16 -15.48
CA LEU A 128 11.69 13.27 -14.77
C LEU A 128 11.72 12.37 -13.52
N ILE A 129 10.62 12.37 -12.75
CA ILE A 129 10.49 11.51 -11.58
C ILE A 129 10.52 10.03 -11.99
N LEU A 130 9.72 9.65 -12.99
CA LEU A 130 9.69 8.28 -13.50
C LEU A 130 11.08 7.83 -13.97
N SER A 131 11.76 8.67 -14.75
CA SER A 131 13.10 8.38 -15.25
C SER A 131 14.13 8.22 -14.13
N SER A 132 14.03 9.01 -13.07
CA SER A 132 14.91 8.88 -11.90
C SER A 132 14.74 7.54 -11.18
N PHE A 133 13.49 7.08 -10.99
CA PHE A 133 13.21 5.77 -10.40
C PHE A 133 13.64 4.62 -11.32
N VAL A 134 13.46 4.74 -12.63
CA VAL A 134 13.99 3.76 -13.60
C VAL A 134 15.51 3.70 -13.49
N GLY A 135 16.20 4.85 -13.44
CA GLY A 135 17.64 4.93 -13.26
C GLY A 135 18.11 4.24 -11.96
N LEU A 136 17.42 4.46 -10.84
CA LEU A 136 17.69 3.78 -9.58
C LEU A 136 17.56 2.25 -9.68
N ASN A 137 16.54 1.76 -10.40
CA ASN A 137 16.36 0.33 -10.62
C ASN A 137 17.47 -0.30 -11.49
N LEU A 138 18.00 0.46 -12.45
CA LEU A 138 19.12 -0.01 -13.29
C LEU A 138 20.42 -0.18 -12.49
N LEU A 139 20.56 0.45 -11.32
CA LEU A 139 21.72 0.24 -10.42
C LEU A 139 21.72 -1.12 -9.71
N GLY A 140 20.67 -1.90 -9.88
CA GLY A 140 20.57 -3.27 -9.41
C GLY A 140 19.77 -3.47 -8.12
N THR A 141 19.43 -4.72 -7.85
CA THR A 141 18.51 -5.17 -6.77
C THR A 141 18.97 -4.70 -5.37
N ARG A 142 20.27 -4.69 -5.11
CA ARG A 142 20.81 -4.29 -3.80
C ARG A 142 20.55 -2.81 -3.52
N THR A 143 20.77 -1.94 -4.50
CA THR A 143 20.54 -0.49 -4.39
C THR A 143 19.06 -0.21 -4.21
N GLY A 144 18.21 -0.84 -5.02
CA GLY A 144 16.76 -0.75 -4.89
C GLY A 144 16.26 -1.22 -3.51
N SER A 145 16.82 -2.30 -2.98
CA SER A 145 16.50 -2.82 -1.64
C SER A 145 16.84 -1.83 -0.53
N ILE A 146 18.04 -1.23 -0.56
CA ILE A 146 18.47 -0.22 0.43
C ILE A 146 17.56 1.01 0.35
N PHE A 147 17.28 1.49 -0.86
CA PHE A 147 16.38 2.62 -1.06
C PHE A 147 14.97 2.33 -0.51
N GLN A 148 14.43 1.13 -0.78
CA GLN A 148 13.13 0.70 -0.26
C GLN A 148 13.11 0.64 1.27
N GLN A 149 14.16 0.12 1.90
CA GLN A 149 14.25 0.06 3.36
C GLN A 149 14.29 1.46 3.99
N ILE A 150 15.13 2.36 3.47
CA ILE A 150 15.23 3.74 3.95
C ILE A 150 13.90 4.48 3.81
N THR A 151 13.29 4.43 2.65
CA THR A 151 12.00 5.10 2.40
C THR A 151 10.87 4.53 3.24
N SER A 152 10.86 3.22 3.51
CA SER A 152 9.88 2.59 4.39
C SER A 152 10.02 3.05 5.84
N VAL A 153 11.25 3.17 6.35
CA VAL A 153 11.50 3.73 7.69
C VAL A 153 11.05 5.18 7.78
N ILE A 154 11.38 6.00 6.77
CA ILE A 154 10.95 7.41 6.72
C ILE A 154 9.42 7.51 6.74
N LYS A 155 8.72 6.67 5.97
CA LYS A 155 7.24 6.63 5.97
C LYS A 155 6.68 6.32 7.37
N VAL A 156 7.19 5.29 8.03
CA VAL A 156 6.74 4.92 9.37
C VAL A 156 6.96 6.06 10.37
N LEU A 157 8.14 6.65 10.37
CA LEU A 157 8.47 7.78 11.26
C LEU A 157 7.57 8.99 10.98
N PHE A 158 7.30 9.29 9.71
CA PHE A 158 6.40 10.36 9.32
C PHE A 158 4.96 10.13 9.84
N PHE A 159 4.42 8.91 9.69
CA PHE A 159 3.09 8.61 10.20
C PHE A 159 3.02 8.61 11.73
N LEU A 160 4.05 8.10 12.42
CA LEU A 160 4.14 8.21 13.88
C LEU A 160 4.16 9.67 14.32
N PHE A 161 4.97 10.52 13.65
CA PHE A 161 4.98 11.96 13.91
C PHE A 161 3.59 12.59 13.69
N LEU A 162 2.91 12.25 12.59
CA LEU A 162 1.55 12.73 12.31
C LEU A 162 0.57 12.34 13.41
N ILE A 163 0.59 11.07 13.84
CA ILE A 163 -0.27 10.58 14.92
C ILE A 163 0.01 11.37 16.21
N ILE A 164 1.27 11.47 16.62
CA ILE A 164 1.66 12.22 17.83
C ILE A 164 1.23 13.70 17.71
N ALA A 165 1.42 14.31 16.54
CA ALA A 165 1.02 15.69 16.30
C ALA A 165 -0.48 15.89 16.41
N CYS A 166 -1.29 15.00 15.85
CA CYS A 166 -2.74 15.05 15.93
C CYS A 166 -3.25 14.94 17.37
N PHE A 167 -2.69 14.05 18.17
CA PHE A 167 -3.09 13.89 19.58
C PHE A 167 -2.45 14.91 20.51
N GLY A 168 -1.25 15.41 20.21
CA GLY A 168 -0.52 16.35 21.06
C GLY A 168 -0.90 17.82 20.84
N TRP A 169 -1.21 18.21 19.62
CA TRP A 169 -1.56 19.61 19.27
C TRP A 169 -2.93 19.74 18.63
N GLY A 170 -3.66 18.65 18.44
CA GLY A 170 -5.01 18.69 17.89
C GLY A 170 -5.99 19.34 18.86
N SER A 171 -6.34 20.60 18.64
CA SER A 171 -7.49 21.20 19.31
C SER A 171 -8.75 20.67 18.66
N ALA A 172 -9.54 19.89 19.42
CA ALA A 172 -10.83 19.35 18.97
C ALA A 172 -11.90 20.45 18.90
N SER A 173 -11.69 21.47 18.08
CA SER A 173 -12.67 22.55 17.85
C SER A 173 -13.54 22.34 16.59
N VAL A 174 -13.37 21.20 15.91
CA VAL A 174 -14.26 20.85 14.79
C VAL A 174 -15.54 20.27 15.39
N ASN A 175 -16.61 21.02 15.30
CA ASN A 175 -17.96 20.57 15.70
C ASN A 175 -18.36 19.41 14.77
N PRO A 176 -18.44 18.14 15.24
CA PRO A 176 -18.78 17.02 14.36
C PRO A 176 -20.11 17.22 13.62
N ALA A 177 -20.99 18.02 14.16
CA ALA A 177 -22.28 18.38 13.57
C ALA A 177 -22.16 19.24 12.30
N GLU A 178 -21.12 20.08 12.16
CA GLU A 178 -20.96 20.94 10.98
C GLU A 178 -20.45 20.16 9.76
N VAL A 179 -19.68 19.10 9.96
CA VAL A 179 -19.19 18.26 8.87
C VAL A 179 -20.31 17.39 8.27
N VAL A 180 -21.30 17.03 9.07
CA VAL A 180 -22.42 16.15 8.69
C VAL A 180 -23.54 16.87 7.95
N THR A 181 -23.68 18.20 8.12
CA THR A 181 -24.81 18.97 7.55
C THR A 181 -24.79 19.11 6.02
N HIS A 182 -23.68 18.81 5.36
CA HIS A 182 -23.59 18.81 3.88
C HIS A 182 -23.98 17.49 3.21
N LEU A 183 -24.14 16.43 3.99
CA LEU A 183 -24.58 15.13 3.51
C LEU A 183 -26.04 14.97 3.92
N GLY A 184 -26.97 15.16 2.98
CA GLY A 184 -28.37 14.77 3.22
C GLY A 184 -28.40 13.35 3.77
N GLU A 185 -29.29 13.06 4.74
CA GLU A 185 -29.41 11.74 5.34
C GLU A 185 -29.55 10.68 4.23
N PRO A 186 -28.58 9.77 4.05
CA PRO A 186 -28.68 8.77 3.02
C PRO A 186 -29.86 7.84 3.38
N LYS A 187 -30.77 7.64 2.45
CA LYS A 187 -31.92 6.72 2.59
C LYS A 187 -31.50 5.29 2.95
N SER A 188 -30.23 4.95 2.77
CA SER A 188 -29.60 3.67 3.13
C SER A 188 -28.11 3.87 3.37
N LEU A 189 -27.59 3.37 4.48
CA LEU A 189 -26.15 3.39 4.81
C LEU A 189 -25.37 2.25 4.15
N LEU A 190 -26.04 1.26 3.56
CA LEU A 190 -25.38 0.09 3.00
C LEU A 190 -24.47 0.43 1.83
N LEU A 191 -24.96 1.18 0.85
CA LEU A 191 -24.16 1.51 -0.33
C LEU A 191 -22.92 2.37 0.03
N PRO A 192 -23.04 3.47 0.79
CA PRO A 192 -21.87 4.23 1.27
C PRO A 192 -20.88 3.37 2.05
N PHE A 193 -21.35 2.45 2.89
CA PHE A 193 -20.50 1.53 3.63
C PHE A 193 -19.67 0.61 2.73
N PHE A 194 -20.27 -0.02 1.72
CA PHE A 194 -19.55 -0.86 0.77
C PHE A 194 -18.57 -0.07 -0.09
N ILE A 195 -18.93 1.14 -0.50
CA ILE A 195 -18.00 2.03 -1.22
C ILE A 195 -16.82 2.40 -0.33
N ALA A 196 -17.06 2.73 0.95
CA ALA A 196 -15.99 3.00 1.91
C ALA A 196 -15.08 1.79 2.09
N LEU A 197 -15.62 0.58 2.24
CA LEU A 197 -14.83 -0.66 2.31
C LEU A 197 -13.97 -0.88 1.05
N GLN A 198 -14.47 -0.56 -0.13
CA GLN A 198 -13.70 -0.65 -1.37
C GLN A 198 -12.48 0.28 -1.34
N PHE A 199 -12.64 1.53 -0.91
CA PHE A 199 -11.51 2.45 -0.76
C PHE A 199 -10.53 1.99 0.31
N ILE A 200 -11.02 1.48 1.44
CA ILE A 200 -10.19 0.98 2.54
C ILE A 200 -9.39 -0.25 2.10
N THR A 201 -10.01 -1.21 1.44
CA THR A 201 -9.28 -2.38 0.91
C THR A 201 -8.21 -1.96 -0.10
N GLY A 202 -8.47 -0.92 -0.89
CA GLY A 202 -7.46 -0.28 -1.74
C GLY A 202 -6.31 0.35 -0.96
N ALA A 203 -6.60 1.01 0.18
CA ALA A 203 -5.57 1.60 1.04
C ALA A 203 -4.70 0.55 1.74
N TYR A 204 -5.25 -0.61 2.07
CA TYR A 204 -4.51 -1.75 2.62
C TYR A 204 -3.79 -2.59 1.56
N ASN A 205 -3.89 -2.26 0.28
CA ASN A 205 -3.31 -3.02 -0.82
C ASN A 205 -1.78 -2.90 -0.88
N GLY A 206 -1.08 -3.91 -1.43
CA GLY A 206 0.36 -3.87 -1.74
C GLY A 206 1.24 -4.75 -0.84
N TRP A 207 0.75 -5.26 0.27
CA TRP A 207 1.50 -6.09 1.22
C TRP A 207 2.01 -7.41 0.59
N TRP A 208 1.27 -8.00 -0.33
CA TRP A 208 1.61 -9.28 -0.97
C TRP A 208 2.81 -9.19 -1.92
N ASN A 209 3.23 -8.00 -2.33
CA ASN A 209 4.37 -7.81 -3.22
C ASN A 209 5.68 -8.42 -2.68
N ALA A 210 5.79 -8.61 -1.35
CA ALA A 210 6.93 -9.28 -0.75
C ALA A 210 7.11 -10.72 -1.27
N ALA A 211 6.03 -11.43 -1.57
CA ALA A 211 6.10 -12.80 -2.08
C ALA A 211 6.65 -12.90 -3.52
N ALA A 212 6.60 -11.82 -4.29
CA ALA A 212 7.20 -11.80 -5.62
C ALA A 212 8.74 -11.96 -5.59
N PHE A 213 9.36 -11.59 -4.46
CA PHE A 213 10.81 -11.66 -4.22
C PHE A 213 11.23 -12.92 -3.45
N ALA A 214 10.36 -13.91 -3.33
CA ALA A 214 10.63 -15.14 -2.56
C ALA A 214 11.90 -15.87 -3.00
N GLU A 215 12.23 -15.82 -4.30
CA GLU A 215 13.40 -16.52 -4.86
C GLU A 215 14.72 -15.83 -4.51
N ASP A 216 14.69 -14.53 -4.29
CA ASP A 216 15.85 -13.70 -3.90
C ASP A 216 16.06 -13.66 -2.37
N ASP A 217 15.14 -14.20 -1.58
CA ASP A 217 15.22 -14.23 -0.12
C ASP A 217 16.12 -15.38 0.37
N THR A 218 16.86 -15.12 1.43
CA THR A 218 17.79 -16.07 2.04
C THR A 218 17.09 -17.26 2.69
N ASP A 219 15.93 -17.03 3.33
CA ASP A 219 15.08 -18.06 3.95
C ASP A 219 13.60 -17.68 3.78
N PRO A 220 13.06 -17.80 2.55
CA PRO A 220 11.70 -17.31 2.24
C PRO A 220 10.62 -18.00 3.07
N GLY A 221 10.81 -19.28 3.42
CA GLY A 221 9.86 -20.04 4.23
C GLY A 221 9.68 -19.50 5.66
N LYS A 222 10.65 -18.74 6.17
CA LYS A 222 10.57 -18.10 7.49
C LYS A 222 10.40 -16.59 7.39
N ASN A 223 11.14 -15.94 6.50
CA ASN A 223 11.16 -14.48 6.43
C ASN A 223 9.86 -13.89 5.92
N LEU A 224 9.21 -14.48 4.92
CA LEU A 224 7.95 -13.98 4.38
C LEU A 224 6.80 -14.08 5.37
N PRO A 225 6.52 -15.25 6.01
CA PRO A 225 5.50 -15.32 7.05
C PRO A 225 5.75 -14.33 8.20
N ARG A 226 7.00 -14.24 8.68
CA ARG A 226 7.36 -13.29 9.74
C ARG A 226 7.12 -11.84 9.33
N SER A 227 7.47 -11.47 8.10
CA SER A 227 7.22 -10.12 7.57
C SER A 227 5.73 -9.80 7.57
N PHE A 228 4.89 -10.71 7.10
CA PHE A 228 3.44 -10.51 7.08
C PHE A 228 2.86 -10.41 8.50
N PHE A 229 3.22 -11.32 9.41
CA PHE A 229 2.72 -11.32 10.78
C PHE A 229 3.17 -10.11 11.61
N ILE A 230 4.38 -9.60 11.37
CA ILE A 230 4.89 -8.40 12.05
C ILE A 230 4.24 -7.13 11.47
N CYS A 231 4.21 -7.02 10.15
CA CYS A 231 3.82 -5.76 9.51
C CYS A 231 2.32 -5.52 9.51
N THR A 232 1.49 -6.57 9.35
CA THR A 232 0.04 -6.39 9.23
C THR A 232 -0.58 -5.73 10.48
N PRO A 233 -0.30 -6.17 11.71
CA PRO A 233 -0.79 -5.49 12.91
C PRO A 233 -0.28 -4.04 13.03
N ILE A 234 0.98 -3.79 12.64
CA ILE A 234 1.57 -2.44 12.66
C ILE A 234 0.81 -1.53 11.70
N ILE A 235 0.54 -1.99 10.48
CA ILE A 235 -0.19 -1.22 9.48
C ILE A 235 -1.63 -0.93 9.95
N ILE A 236 -2.30 -1.93 10.53
CA ILE A 236 -3.64 -1.75 11.09
C ILE A 236 -3.63 -0.70 12.21
N ALA A 237 -2.64 -0.76 13.10
CA ALA A 237 -2.51 0.20 14.20
C ALA A 237 -2.22 1.63 13.70
N ILE A 238 -1.42 1.78 12.65
CA ILE A 238 -1.12 3.09 12.03
C ILE A 238 -2.38 3.67 11.37
N TYR A 239 -3.18 2.85 10.68
CA TYR A 239 -4.35 3.28 9.91
C TYR A 239 -5.56 3.57 10.79
#